data_5d6f4a5c13804a5af1c5d2eb027f8c5a
#
_entry.id   5d6f4a5c13804a5af1c5d2eb027f8c5a
#
_cell.length_a   1.000
_cell.length_b   1.000
_cell.length_c   1.000
_cell.angle_alpha   90.00
_cell.angle_beta   90.00
_cell.angle_gamma   90.00
#
_symmetry.space_group_name_H-M   'P 1'
#
loop_
_entity.id
_entity.type
_entity.pdbx_description
1 polymer ?
#
loop_
_entity_poly.entity_id
_entity_poly.type
_entity_poly.pdbx_seq_one_letter_code
_entity_poly.pdbx_strand_id
1 'polypeptide(L)'
;MHHQDIVSIDNLKTLPVLRKSELVRLQAENPPLGGLIAGTVHDFNQIFQSPGPIYEPGMVKKDWWRSARALNAAGIGKGDIVQNCFSYHFTPAGMLSEQGILAVGATVFPAGTGQTELQARAASEIGVTAY
;
A
#
# COMPACT_ATOMS: atom_id res chain seq x y z
N MET A 1 -9.73 20.93 15.58
CA MET A 1 -9.29 21.57 14.32
C MET A 1 -10.17 21.06 13.20
N HIS A 2 -10.81 21.94 12.44
CA HIS A 2 -11.63 21.57 11.29
C HIS A 2 -10.79 21.57 10.02
N HIS A 3 -11.18 20.77 9.00
CA HIS A 3 -10.51 20.76 7.69
C HIS A 3 -10.49 22.16 7.03
N GLN A 4 -11.44 23.02 7.39
CA GLN A 4 -11.52 24.42 6.94
C GLN A 4 -10.40 25.32 7.49
N ASP A 5 -9.71 24.88 8.56
CA ASP A 5 -8.58 25.62 9.13
C ASP A 5 -7.28 25.41 8.34
N ILE A 6 -7.26 24.43 7.43
CA ILE A 6 -6.10 24.06 6.60
C ILE A 6 -6.32 24.54 5.17
N VAL A 7 -5.96 25.79 4.92
CA VAL A 7 -6.13 26.43 3.59
C VAL A 7 -4.83 26.58 2.80
N SER A 8 -3.70 26.27 3.41
CA SER A 8 -2.39 26.31 2.77
C SER A 8 -1.43 25.27 3.34
N ILE A 9 -0.31 25.02 2.62
CA ILE A 9 0.76 24.12 3.11
C ILE A 9 1.35 24.62 4.43
N ASP A 10 1.42 25.93 4.65
CA ASP A 10 1.94 26.48 5.90
C ASP A 10 1.09 26.14 7.11
N ASN A 11 -0.21 25.95 6.91
CA ASN A 11 -1.11 25.53 8.00
C ASN A 11 -0.85 24.07 8.46
N LEU A 12 -0.16 23.25 7.66
CA LEU A 12 0.19 21.89 8.07
C LEU A 12 1.05 21.86 9.33
N LYS A 13 1.83 22.92 9.60
CA LYS A 13 2.65 23.06 10.83
C LYS A 13 1.81 23.08 12.11
N THR A 14 0.53 23.40 12.02
CA THR A 14 -0.40 23.46 13.15
C THR A 14 -1.05 22.13 13.47
N LEU A 15 -0.91 21.12 12.59
CA LEU A 15 -1.44 19.79 12.83
C LEU A 15 -0.64 19.07 13.92
N PRO A 16 -1.31 18.36 14.84
CA PRO A 16 -0.61 17.52 15.80
C PRO A 16 0.09 16.35 15.07
N VAL A 17 1.27 15.98 15.56
CA VAL A 17 1.98 14.81 15.07
C VAL A 17 1.30 13.55 15.63
N LEU A 18 0.75 12.73 14.76
CA LEU A 18 0.25 11.40 15.10
C LEU A 18 1.40 10.38 15.02
N ARG A 19 1.72 9.75 16.14
CA ARG A 19 2.76 8.72 16.20
C ARG A 19 2.19 7.34 15.95
N LYS A 20 2.91 6.51 15.22
CA LYS A 20 2.51 5.12 14.94
C LYS A 20 2.20 4.32 16.22
N SER A 21 2.96 4.55 17.29
CA SER A 21 2.74 3.92 18.60
C SER A 21 1.39 4.26 19.25
N GLU A 22 0.76 5.36 18.85
CA GLU A 22 -0.54 5.78 19.38
C GLU A 22 -1.71 5.09 18.68
N LEU A 23 -1.48 4.59 17.45
CA LEU A 23 -2.53 3.99 16.62
C LEU A 23 -3.17 2.76 17.28
N VAL A 24 -2.38 1.92 17.92
CA VAL A 24 -2.88 0.71 18.61
C VAL A 24 -3.93 1.09 19.67
N ARG A 25 -3.61 2.10 20.50
CA ARG A 25 -4.53 2.59 21.52
C ARG A 25 -5.78 3.21 20.91
N LEU A 26 -5.62 4.10 19.93
CA LEU A 26 -6.74 4.78 19.28
C LEU A 26 -7.68 3.79 18.59
N GLN A 27 -7.15 2.75 17.95
CA GLN A 27 -7.96 1.72 17.33
C GLN A 27 -8.64 0.80 18.33
N ALA A 28 -8.05 0.57 19.50
CA ALA A 28 -8.70 -0.15 20.57
C ALA A 28 -9.86 0.65 21.20
N GLU A 29 -9.72 1.96 21.32
CA GLU A 29 -10.74 2.88 21.85
C GLU A 29 -11.90 3.10 20.87
N ASN A 30 -11.62 3.08 19.56
CA ASN A 30 -12.61 3.29 18.49
C ASN A 30 -12.36 2.33 17.29
N PRO A 31 -12.76 1.05 17.42
CA PRO A 31 -12.52 0.05 16.38
C PRO A 31 -13.30 0.31 15.09
N PRO A 32 -12.77 -0.15 13.94
CA PRO A 32 -11.47 -0.78 13.76
C PRO A 32 -10.33 0.20 13.44
N LEU A 33 -10.62 1.44 13.02
CA LEU A 33 -9.67 2.37 12.42
C LEU A 33 -9.38 3.62 13.28
N GLY A 34 -9.78 3.63 14.56
CA GLY A 34 -9.42 4.66 15.51
C GLY A 34 -10.05 6.04 15.26
N GLY A 35 -11.11 6.12 14.43
CA GLY A 35 -11.68 7.40 14.01
C GLY A 35 -10.75 8.22 13.08
N LEU A 36 -9.72 7.61 12.51
CA LEU A 36 -8.67 8.28 11.72
C LEU A 36 -8.96 8.27 10.22
N ILE A 37 -10.18 7.97 9.83
CA ILE A 37 -10.63 7.93 8.43
C ILE A 37 -11.67 9.02 8.17
N ALA A 38 -11.72 9.49 6.93
CA ALA A 38 -12.82 10.31 6.44
C ALA A 38 -13.94 9.38 5.95
N GLY A 39 -15.08 9.39 6.65
CA GLY A 39 -16.21 8.49 6.37
C GLY A 39 -16.28 7.29 7.31
N THR A 40 -16.70 6.15 6.80
CA THR A 40 -16.92 4.92 7.55
C THR A 40 -16.04 3.78 7.02
N VAL A 41 -15.90 2.70 7.78
CA VAL A 41 -15.16 1.52 7.34
C VAL A 41 -15.75 0.89 6.07
N HIS A 42 -17.05 1.07 5.84
CA HIS A 42 -17.75 0.52 4.67
C HIS A 42 -17.46 1.26 3.36
N ASP A 43 -16.79 2.41 3.44
CA ASP A 43 -16.34 3.17 2.26
C ASP A 43 -15.08 2.60 1.64
N PHE A 44 -14.45 1.59 2.28
CA PHE A 44 -13.23 0.93 1.83
C PHE A 44 -13.52 -0.51 1.37
N ASN A 45 -12.72 -0.99 0.41
CA ASN A 45 -12.88 -2.34 -0.14
C ASN A 45 -12.02 -3.38 0.60
N GLN A 46 -11.00 -2.92 1.32
CA GLN A 46 -10.00 -3.76 1.98
C GLN A 46 -9.64 -3.19 3.35
N ILE A 47 -9.30 -4.08 4.27
CA ILE A 47 -8.67 -3.75 5.55
C ILE A 47 -7.45 -4.65 5.68
N PHE A 48 -6.32 -4.05 6.01
CA PHE A 48 -5.06 -4.72 6.25
C PHE A 48 -4.67 -4.62 7.71
N GLN A 49 -3.74 -5.47 8.12
CA GLN A 49 -3.12 -5.42 9.42
C GLN A 49 -1.60 -5.36 9.25
N SER A 50 -0.99 -4.26 9.65
CA SER A 50 0.47 -4.15 9.74
C SER A 50 0.96 -4.49 11.15
N PRO A 51 2.27 -4.79 11.30
CA PRO A 51 2.83 -5.05 12.63
C PRO A 51 2.56 -3.93 13.62
N GLY A 52 1.99 -4.35 14.80
CA GLY A 52 1.59 -3.42 15.84
C GLY A 52 0.66 -4.07 16.87
N PRO A 53 -0.51 -4.73 16.61
CA PRO A 53 -1.22 -4.75 15.32
C PRO A 53 -1.92 -3.42 15.01
N ILE A 54 -1.82 -2.98 13.76
CA ILE A 54 -2.43 -1.73 13.30
C ILE A 54 -3.26 -2.03 12.06
N TYR A 55 -4.53 -1.61 12.06
CA TYR A 55 -5.42 -1.78 10.93
C TYR A 55 -5.34 -0.58 9.99
N GLU A 56 -5.30 -0.86 8.69
CA GLU A 56 -5.14 0.13 7.63
C GLU A 56 -6.19 -0.10 6.54
N PRO A 57 -6.92 0.94 6.09
CA PRO A 57 -7.88 0.80 5.01
C PRO A 57 -7.17 0.76 3.65
N GLY A 58 -7.80 0.08 2.70
CA GLY A 58 -7.37 0.08 1.31
C GLY A 58 -8.55 0.09 0.34
N MET A 59 -8.27 0.45 -0.90
CA MET A 59 -9.27 0.46 -1.96
C MET A 59 -8.77 -0.29 -3.20
N VAL A 60 -9.68 -0.99 -3.84
CA VAL A 60 -9.50 -1.56 -5.18
C VAL A 60 -9.72 -0.41 -6.20
N LYS A 61 -8.72 0.46 -6.29
CA LYS A 61 -8.72 1.62 -7.16
C LYS A 61 -7.35 1.76 -7.81
N LYS A 62 -7.32 2.20 -9.06
CA LYS A 62 -6.05 2.38 -9.79
C LYS A 62 -5.10 3.25 -8.98
N ASP A 63 -3.94 2.64 -8.63
CA ASP A 63 -2.83 3.28 -7.92
C ASP A 63 -3.26 4.05 -6.65
N TRP A 64 -4.09 3.42 -5.81
CA TRP A 64 -4.58 4.01 -4.55
C TRP A 64 -3.45 4.56 -3.67
N TRP A 65 -2.35 3.82 -3.57
CA TRP A 65 -1.17 4.21 -2.79
C TRP A 65 -0.16 5.08 -3.56
N ARG A 66 -0.43 5.40 -4.83
CA ARG A 66 0.43 6.24 -5.68
C ARG A 66 1.84 5.68 -5.90
N SER A 67 2.03 4.38 -5.80
CA SER A 67 3.30 3.69 -6.01
C SER A 67 3.78 3.71 -7.46
N ALA A 68 2.86 3.88 -8.42
CA ALA A 68 3.18 3.98 -9.84
C ALA A 68 4.20 5.09 -10.16
N ARG A 69 4.22 6.19 -9.39
CA ARG A 69 5.19 7.28 -9.59
C ARG A 69 6.63 6.82 -9.35
N ALA A 70 6.84 6.04 -8.27
CA ALA A 70 8.16 5.49 -7.95
C ALA A 70 8.59 4.46 -8.99
N LEU A 71 7.68 3.57 -9.40
CA LEU A 71 7.95 2.56 -10.42
C LEU A 71 8.31 3.19 -11.77
N ASN A 72 7.55 4.20 -12.21
CA ASN A 72 7.86 4.94 -13.43
C ASN A 72 9.21 5.66 -13.36
N ALA A 73 9.56 6.24 -12.21
CA ALA A 73 10.85 6.87 -12.00
C ALA A 73 12.02 5.86 -12.01
N ALA A 74 11.75 4.61 -11.63
CA ALA A 74 12.69 3.49 -11.73
C ALA A 74 12.80 2.91 -13.16
N GLY A 75 12.01 3.43 -14.11
CA GLY A 75 12.02 2.97 -15.50
C GLY A 75 11.09 1.78 -15.78
N ILE A 76 10.26 1.38 -14.81
CA ILE A 76 9.31 0.26 -14.97
C ILE A 76 8.06 0.76 -15.69
N GLY A 77 7.61 0.03 -16.69
CA GLY A 77 6.44 0.40 -17.48
C GLY A 77 5.91 -0.71 -18.39
N LYS A 78 5.22 -0.30 -19.43
CA LYS A 78 4.62 -1.21 -20.39
C LYS A 78 5.72 -2.06 -21.08
N GLY A 79 5.54 -3.37 -21.05
CA GLY A 79 6.48 -4.35 -21.59
C GLY A 79 7.32 -5.04 -20.52
N ASP A 80 7.35 -4.51 -19.30
CA ASP A 80 8.00 -5.17 -18.18
C ASP A 80 7.15 -6.28 -17.56
N ILE A 81 7.83 -7.28 -17.01
CA ILE A 81 7.26 -8.32 -16.17
C ILE A 81 7.91 -8.17 -14.79
N VAL A 82 7.11 -7.76 -13.80
CA VAL A 82 7.58 -7.49 -12.45
C VAL A 82 7.18 -8.63 -11.52
N GLN A 83 8.17 -9.29 -10.92
CA GLN A 83 7.93 -10.31 -9.90
C GLN A 83 7.71 -9.64 -8.55
N ASN A 84 6.47 -9.67 -8.05
CA ASN A 84 6.12 -9.11 -6.77
C ASN A 84 6.34 -10.14 -5.65
N CYS A 85 7.41 -9.99 -4.89
CA CYS A 85 7.81 -10.86 -3.79
C CYS A 85 7.26 -10.43 -2.43
N PHE A 86 6.42 -9.39 -2.35
CA PHE A 86 5.78 -8.98 -1.11
C PHE A 86 4.65 -9.91 -0.68
N SER A 87 4.38 -9.92 0.63
CA SER A 87 3.25 -10.68 1.18
C SER A 87 1.92 -10.13 0.68
N TYR A 88 1.03 -11.04 0.28
CA TYR A 88 -0.37 -10.76 -0.03
C TYR A 88 -1.30 -11.05 1.17
N HIS A 89 -0.74 -11.43 2.32
CA HIS A 89 -1.49 -11.78 3.51
C HIS A 89 -1.30 -10.73 4.60
N PHE A 90 -2.39 -10.37 5.27
CA PHE A 90 -2.46 -9.38 6.35
C PHE A 90 -2.03 -7.96 5.94
N THR A 91 -0.78 -7.78 5.52
CA THR A 91 -0.20 -6.46 5.21
C THR A 91 -0.59 -5.98 3.81
N PRO A 92 -0.61 -4.66 3.56
CA PRO A 92 -0.97 -4.13 2.24
C PRO A 92 0.12 -4.30 1.17
N ALA A 93 1.34 -4.72 1.55
CA ALA A 93 2.53 -4.59 0.71
C ALA A 93 2.39 -5.25 -0.67
N GLY A 94 1.88 -6.49 -0.74
CA GLY A 94 1.68 -7.19 -2.02
C GLY A 94 0.68 -6.47 -2.93
N MET A 95 -0.48 -6.11 -2.39
CA MET A 95 -1.53 -5.43 -3.16
C MET A 95 -1.17 -4.00 -3.52
N LEU A 96 -0.44 -3.29 -2.63
CA LEU A 96 0.10 -1.96 -2.90
C LEU A 96 1.05 -1.99 -4.11
N SER A 97 2.01 -2.91 -4.08
CA SER A 97 2.97 -3.08 -5.16
C SER A 97 2.28 -3.47 -6.46
N GLU A 98 1.36 -4.45 -6.42
CA GLU A 98 0.58 -4.90 -7.56
C GLU A 98 -0.20 -3.75 -8.23
N GLN A 99 -0.91 -2.95 -7.46
CA GLN A 99 -1.66 -1.80 -8.01
C GLN A 99 -0.74 -0.81 -8.72
N GLY A 100 0.44 -0.55 -8.19
CA GLY A 100 1.42 0.33 -8.83
C GLY A 100 1.97 -0.26 -10.14
N ILE A 101 2.32 -1.55 -10.13
CA ILE A 101 2.81 -2.28 -11.32
C ILE A 101 1.76 -2.23 -12.44
N LEU A 102 0.52 -2.58 -12.12
CA LEU A 102 -0.59 -2.51 -13.08
C LEU A 102 -0.85 -1.09 -13.57
N ALA A 103 -0.69 -0.08 -12.70
CA ALA A 103 -0.95 1.32 -13.04
C ALA A 103 0.06 1.90 -14.03
N VAL A 104 1.32 1.44 -14.02
CA VAL A 104 2.34 1.80 -15.02
C VAL A 104 2.22 0.98 -16.33
N GLY A 105 1.32 0.01 -16.38
CA GLY A 105 1.09 -0.83 -17.55
C GLY A 105 2.02 -2.03 -17.68
N ALA A 106 2.76 -2.35 -16.63
CA ALA A 106 3.57 -3.56 -16.56
C ALA A 106 2.73 -4.79 -16.21
N THR A 107 3.27 -5.97 -16.48
CA THR A 107 2.69 -7.26 -16.06
C THR A 107 3.19 -7.61 -14.67
N VAL A 108 2.31 -8.04 -13.78
CA VAL A 108 2.70 -8.51 -12.45
C VAL A 108 2.73 -10.04 -12.40
N PHE A 109 3.78 -10.59 -11.81
CA PHE A 109 3.82 -11.97 -11.35
C PHE A 109 3.76 -11.99 -9.82
N PRO A 110 2.64 -12.41 -9.22
CA PRO A 110 2.42 -12.34 -7.76
C PRO A 110 3.08 -13.53 -7.07
N ALA A 111 4.40 -13.50 -6.93
CA ALA A 111 5.19 -14.59 -6.37
C ALA A 111 5.05 -14.72 -4.84
N GLY A 112 4.72 -13.61 -4.15
CA GLY A 112 4.59 -13.60 -2.70
C GLY A 112 5.91 -13.81 -1.96
N THR A 113 5.83 -14.15 -0.68
CA THR A 113 7.00 -14.36 0.18
C THR A 113 7.40 -15.84 0.25
N GLY A 114 8.67 -16.10 0.53
CA GLY A 114 9.23 -17.47 0.66
C GLY A 114 9.48 -18.12 -0.69
N GLN A 115 9.77 -19.43 -0.66
CA GLN A 115 9.96 -20.26 -1.86
C GLN A 115 11.00 -19.69 -2.84
N THR A 116 12.15 -19.26 -2.35
CA THR A 116 13.19 -18.55 -3.11
C THR A 116 13.63 -19.31 -4.38
N GLU A 117 13.78 -20.63 -4.30
CA GLU A 117 14.15 -21.44 -5.47
C GLU A 117 13.07 -21.43 -6.57
N LEU A 118 11.81 -21.52 -6.16
CA LEU A 118 10.68 -21.43 -7.09
C LEU A 118 10.58 -20.04 -7.73
N GLN A 119 10.79 -18.99 -6.95
CA GLN A 119 10.82 -17.60 -7.44
C GLN A 119 11.93 -17.37 -8.44
N ALA A 120 13.16 -17.86 -8.15
CA ALA A 120 14.29 -17.73 -9.05
C ALA A 120 14.08 -18.50 -10.37
N ARG A 121 13.53 -19.71 -10.27
CA ARG A 121 13.18 -20.52 -11.44
C ARG A 121 12.10 -19.83 -12.29
N ALA A 122 11.01 -19.39 -11.68
CA ALA A 122 9.93 -18.70 -12.36
C ALA A 122 10.42 -17.41 -13.04
N ALA A 123 11.26 -16.62 -12.35
CA ALA A 123 11.84 -15.41 -12.92
C ALA A 123 12.58 -15.67 -14.24
N SER A 124 13.35 -16.77 -14.29
CA SER A 124 14.07 -17.20 -15.51
C SER A 124 13.11 -17.70 -16.59
N GLU A 125 12.12 -18.53 -16.22
CA GLU A 125 11.21 -19.17 -17.18
C GLU A 125 10.26 -18.17 -17.86
N ILE A 126 9.79 -17.14 -17.14
CA ILE A 126 8.86 -16.14 -17.67
C ILE A 126 9.54 -14.84 -18.13
N GLY A 127 10.84 -14.71 -17.96
CA GLY A 127 11.59 -13.54 -18.40
C GLY A 127 11.28 -12.29 -17.56
N VAL A 128 11.30 -12.41 -16.22
CA VAL A 128 11.12 -11.27 -15.31
C VAL A 128 12.15 -10.19 -15.59
N THR A 129 11.70 -8.93 -15.71
CA THR A 129 12.56 -7.76 -15.97
C THR A 129 12.88 -6.97 -14.69
N ALA A 130 12.05 -7.09 -13.66
CA ALA A 130 12.25 -6.45 -12.36
C ALA A 130 11.63 -7.26 -11.20
N TYR A 131 12.18 -7.08 -9.99
CA TYR A 131 11.65 -7.67 -8.76
C TYR A 131 11.94 -6.78 -7.54
#